data_329f7331a918e1d45415041168b47646
#
_entry.id   329f7331a918e1d45415041168b47646
#
_cell.length_a   1.000
_cell.length_b   1.000
_cell.length_c   1.000
_cell.angle_alpha   90.00
_cell.angle_beta   90.00
_cell.angle_gamma   90.00
#
_symmetry.space_group_name_H-M   'P 1'
#
loop_
_entity.id
_entity.type
_entity.pdbx_description
1 polymer ?
#
loop_
_entity_poly.entity_id
_entity_poly.type
_entity_poly.pdbx_seq_one_letter_code
_entity_poly.pdbx_strand_id
1 'polypeptide(L)'
;DVGYPTDPACLSGKTGGIAIDPRVKRTRRAIWNALLALSLEQGFHAVTVAQIARRAGINRSTFYAHFPDKQAVVRKELARLLRDLRARQETPTPETFAAFDPATPHPNALRWFAHVAAHEDFYAAVLVTGELAAFEGEVAALVTGWAEQRLREWPAPLRPALPLSALIAASTAQNLGLVRWWLSQDPRPTLEEMAVMQQKLQTNGILPLLGLGKAERLRGW
;
A
#
# COMPACT_ATOMS: atom_id res chain seq x y z
N ASP A 1 -28.54 9.75 -11.26
CA ASP A 1 -27.65 10.18 -12.34
C ASP A 1 -26.94 11.46 -11.93
N VAL A 2 -25.84 11.34 -11.19
CA VAL A 2 -25.00 12.48 -10.82
C VAL A 2 -23.66 12.30 -11.53
N GLY A 3 -23.58 12.87 -12.76
CA GLY A 3 -22.40 12.85 -13.59
C GLY A 3 -21.25 13.63 -12.95
N TYR A 4 -20.11 12.97 -12.74
CA TYR A 4 -18.85 13.63 -12.43
C TYR A 4 -18.30 14.28 -13.72
N PRO A 5 -17.84 15.52 -13.69
CA PRO A 5 -17.24 16.17 -14.86
C PRO A 5 -15.87 15.53 -15.15
N THR A 6 -15.77 14.85 -16.29
CA THR A 6 -14.53 14.35 -16.88
C THR A 6 -13.96 15.41 -17.83
N ASP A 7 -13.41 16.49 -17.33
CA ASP A 7 -12.67 17.46 -18.15
C ASP A 7 -11.16 17.37 -17.85
N PRO A 8 -10.33 16.88 -18.77
CA PRO A 8 -8.89 16.78 -18.59
C PRO A 8 -8.16 18.14 -18.66
N ALA A 9 -8.85 19.22 -18.98
CA ALA A 9 -8.22 20.56 -19.13
C ALA A 9 -7.96 21.31 -17.82
N CYS A 10 -8.44 20.80 -16.66
CA CYS A 10 -8.27 21.48 -15.36
C CYS A 10 -6.96 21.12 -14.62
N LEU A 11 -6.03 20.35 -15.21
CA LEU A 11 -4.80 19.91 -14.54
C LEU A 11 -3.53 20.66 -14.95
N SER A 12 -3.63 21.75 -15.73
CA SER A 12 -2.47 22.58 -16.08
C SER A 12 -2.30 23.84 -15.23
N GLY A 13 -2.72 23.80 -13.97
CA GLY A 13 -2.41 24.83 -12.98
C GLY A 13 -1.02 24.62 -12.42
N LYS A 14 -0.09 25.56 -12.62
CA LYS A 14 1.22 25.68 -11.98
C LYS A 14 1.06 25.42 -10.47
N THR A 15 1.39 24.25 -9.98
CA THR A 15 1.46 23.90 -8.57
C THR A 15 2.69 24.55 -7.95
N GLY A 16 2.63 25.83 -7.66
CA GLY A 16 3.40 26.42 -6.58
C GLY A 16 2.99 25.66 -5.31
N GLY A 17 3.84 24.74 -4.81
CA GLY A 17 3.56 23.96 -3.63
C GLY A 17 3.36 24.91 -2.45
N ILE A 18 2.10 25.18 -2.07
CA ILE A 18 1.77 25.86 -0.80
C ILE A 18 2.33 24.95 0.30
N ALA A 19 3.43 25.38 0.91
CA ALA A 19 4.02 24.68 2.05
C ALA A 19 2.93 24.60 3.14
N ILE A 20 2.46 23.38 3.41
CA ILE A 20 1.44 23.17 4.45
C ILE A 20 2.06 23.63 5.78
N ASP A 21 1.38 24.56 6.47
CA ASP A 21 1.79 25.09 7.77
C ASP A 21 2.23 23.93 8.71
N PRO A 22 3.42 24.01 9.33
CA PRO A 22 3.92 23.00 10.26
C PRO A 22 2.94 22.69 11.40
N ARG A 23 2.14 23.66 11.82
CA ARG A 23 1.07 23.49 12.83
C ARG A 23 -0.01 22.54 12.33
N VAL A 24 -0.45 22.69 11.07
CA VAL A 24 -1.44 21.81 10.41
C VAL A 24 -0.90 20.37 10.34
N LYS A 25 0.38 20.19 9.97
CA LYS A 25 1.02 18.86 9.92
C LYS A 25 1.04 18.22 11.30
N ARG A 26 1.41 18.97 12.34
CA ARG A 26 1.46 18.49 13.72
C ARG A 26 0.08 18.05 14.22
N THR A 27 -0.94 18.89 14.01
CA THR A 27 -2.33 18.60 14.40
C THR A 27 -2.83 17.34 13.70
N ARG A 28 -2.64 17.22 12.39
CA ARG A 28 -3.06 16.02 11.63
C ARG A 28 -2.35 14.75 12.13
N ARG A 29 -1.07 14.84 12.47
CA ARG A 29 -0.31 13.73 13.05
C ARG A 29 -0.84 13.33 14.43
N ALA A 30 -1.16 14.29 15.29
CA ALA A 30 -1.74 14.04 16.60
C ALA A 30 -3.11 13.35 16.48
N ILE A 31 -3.97 13.80 15.56
CA ILE A 31 -5.28 13.19 15.26
C ILE A 31 -5.10 11.74 14.78
N TRP A 32 -4.17 11.48 13.86
CA TRP A 32 -3.88 10.14 13.37
C TRP A 32 -3.42 9.21 14.49
N ASN A 33 -2.41 9.61 15.26
CA ASN A 33 -1.87 8.79 16.35
C ASN A 33 -2.94 8.48 17.41
N ALA A 34 -3.79 9.46 17.73
CA ALA A 34 -4.90 9.27 18.66
C ALA A 34 -5.93 8.26 18.13
N LEU A 35 -6.28 8.37 16.84
CA LEU A 35 -7.23 7.45 16.20
C LEU A 35 -6.68 6.02 16.16
N LEU A 36 -5.44 5.83 15.71
CA LEU A 36 -4.82 4.50 15.62
C LEU A 36 -4.74 3.84 17.00
N ALA A 37 -4.23 4.53 18.00
CA ALA A 37 -4.12 4.00 19.35
C ALA A 37 -5.50 3.61 19.94
N LEU A 38 -6.51 4.48 19.77
CA LEU A 38 -7.89 4.16 20.22
C LEU A 38 -8.49 2.99 19.45
N SER A 39 -8.18 2.86 18.15
CA SER A 39 -8.66 1.74 17.33
C SER A 39 -8.10 0.41 17.81
N LEU A 40 -6.82 0.38 18.18
CA LEU A 40 -6.17 -0.82 18.73
C LEU A 40 -6.68 -1.16 20.16
N GLU A 41 -7.09 -0.15 20.94
CA GLU A 41 -7.58 -0.34 22.31
C GLU A 41 -9.02 -0.85 22.38
N GLN A 42 -9.92 -0.36 21.52
CA GLN A 42 -11.37 -0.56 21.66
C GLN A 42 -12.11 -0.85 20.36
N GLY A 43 -11.38 -1.03 19.24
CA GLY A 43 -11.94 -1.21 17.90
C GLY A 43 -12.30 0.09 17.20
N PHE A 44 -11.98 0.18 15.89
CA PHE A 44 -12.22 1.39 15.09
C PHE A 44 -13.68 1.86 15.14
N HIS A 45 -14.65 0.93 15.13
CA HIS A 45 -16.08 1.29 15.12
C HIS A 45 -16.52 1.99 16.41
N ALA A 46 -15.98 1.59 17.56
CA ALA A 46 -16.31 2.18 18.86
C ALA A 46 -15.68 3.56 19.09
N VAL A 47 -14.64 3.93 18.31
CA VAL A 47 -13.95 5.22 18.47
C VAL A 47 -14.82 6.38 18.00
N THR A 48 -14.96 7.39 18.86
CA THR A 48 -15.68 8.63 18.56
C THR A 48 -14.73 9.80 18.31
N VAL A 49 -15.20 10.80 17.52
CA VAL A 49 -14.43 12.04 17.29
C VAL A 49 -14.12 12.77 18.60
N ALA A 50 -15.01 12.70 19.59
CA ALA A 50 -14.77 13.29 20.90
C ALA A 50 -13.57 12.65 21.64
N GLN A 51 -13.45 11.32 21.58
CA GLN A 51 -12.31 10.60 22.15
C GLN A 51 -11.01 10.93 21.41
N ILE A 52 -11.06 10.98 20.06
CA ILE A 52 -9.91 11.35 19.23
C ILE A 52 -9.42 12.76 19.58
N ALA A 53 -10.34 13.75 19.61
CA ALA A 53 -10.01 15.13 19.91
C ALA A 53 -9.39 15.27 21.31
N ARG A 54 -9.99 14.66 22.33
CA ARG A 54 -9.47 14.62 23.70
C ARG A 54 -8.05 14.03 23.76
N ARG A 55 -7.84 12.88 23.15
CA ARG A 55 -6.52 12.20 23.15
C ARG A 55 -5.47 12.96 22.34
N ALA A 56 -5.87 13.63 21.27
CA ALA A 56 -4.99 14.48 20.46
C ALA A 56 -4.70 15.86 21.08
N GLY A 57 -5.31 16.19 22.23
CA GLY A 57 -5.14 17.49 22.90
C GLY A 57 -5.75 18.66 22.14
N ILE A 58 -6.83 18.45 21.39
CA ILE A 58 -7.53 19.47 20.60
C ILE A 58 -9.03 19.49 20.94
N ASN A 59 -9.73 20.53 20.51
CA ASN A 59 -11.19 20.55 20.59
C ASN A 59 -11.85 19.91 19.34
N ARG A 60 -13.16 19.59 19.44
CA ARG A 60 -13.91 18.96 18.35
C ARG A 60 -13.99 19.85 17.10
N SER A 61 -14.08 21.18 17.25
CA SER A 61 -14.12 22.10 16.11
C SER A 61 -12.80 22.08 15.35
N THR A 62 -11.66 21.98 16.04
CA THR A 62 -10.34 21.80 15.42
C THR A 62 -10.27 20.47 14.66
N PHE A 63 -10.83 19.38 15.19
CA PHE A 63 -10.89 18.12 14.42
C PHE A 63 -11.65 18.32 13.11
N TYR A 64 -12.86 18.90 13.15
CA TYR A 64 -13.69 19.09 11.97
C TYR A 64 -13.11 20.11 10.96
N ALA A 65 -12.26 21.04 11.42
CA ALA A 65 -11.49 21.91 10.53
C ALA A 65 -10.43 21.16 9.70
N HIS A 66 -10.03 19.97 10.12
CA HIS A 66 -9.03 19.14 9.43
C HIS A 66 -9.62 17.93 8.69
N PHE A 67 -10.68 17.33 9.23
CA PHE A 67 -11.29 16.09 8.72
C PHE A 67 -12.81 16.09 8.95
N PRO A 68 -13.61 15.71 7.94
CA PRO A 68 -15.06 15.61 8.09
C PRO A 68 -15.48 14.46 9.03
N ASP A 69 -14.70 13.37 9.06
CA ASP A 69 -14.97 12.18 9.86
C ASP A 69 -13.67 11.40 10.16
N LYS A 70 -13.79 10.33 10.97
CA LYS A 70 -12.64 9.48 11.32
C LYS A 70 -12.14 8.65 10.14
N GLN A 71 -13.00 8.32 9.17
CA GLN A 71 -12.64 7.58 7.97
C GLN A 71 -11.72 8.42 7.08
N ALA A 72 -12.00 9.72 6.96
CA ALA A 72 -11.16 10.65 6.21
C ALA A 72 -9.74 10.76 6.79
N VAL A 73 -9.58 10.57 8.11
CA VAL A 73 -8.24 10.51 8.75
C VAL A 73 -7.46 9.30 8.22
N VAL A 74 -8.08 8.12 8.20
CA VAL A 74 -7.44 6.88 7.71
C VAL A 74 -7.08 7.00 6.23
N ARG A 75 -8.03 7.45 5.38
CA ARG A 75 -7.79 7.64 3.94
C ARG A 75 -6.65 8.60 3.67
N LYS A 76 -6.58 9.69 4.43
CA LYS A 76 -5.50 10.69 4.27
C LYS A 76 -4.13 10.10 4.63
N GLU A 77 -4.07 9.31 5.70
CA GLU A 77 -2.82 8.67 6.12
C GLU A 77 -2.42 7.60 5.12
N LEU A 78 -3.33 6.73 4.68
CA LEU A 78 -3.08 5.74 3.64
C LEU A 78 -2.52 6.39 2.37
N ALA A 79 -3.18 7.44 1.87
CA ALA A 79 -2.70 8.15 0.69
C ALA A 79 -1.32 8.80 0.90
N ARG A 80 -0.97 9.21 2.13
CA ARG A 80 0.37 9.70 2.48
C ARG A 80 1.39 8.57 2.44
N LEU A 81 1.11 7.46 3.12
CA LEU A 81 2.01 6.31 3.22
C LEU A 81 2.38 5.77 1.84
N LEU A 82 1.40 5.59 0.97
CA LEU A 82 1.62 5.06 -0.37
C LEU A 82 2.33 6.06 -1.30
N ARG A 83 2.10 7.37 -1.15
CA ARG A 83 2.90 8.37 -1.87
C ARG A 83 4.36 8.36 -1.44
N ASP A 84 4.62 8.28 -0.13
CA ASP A 84 5.97 8.24 0.43
C ASP A 84 6.72 6.98 -0.03
N LEU A 85 6.02 5.84 -0.07
CA LEU A 85 6.57 4.60 -0.63
C LEU A 85 6.90 4.77 -2.12
N ARG A 86 5.93 5.26 -2.92
CA ARG A 86 6.11 5.44 -4.36
C ARG A 86 7.30 6.35 -4.70
N ALA A 87 7.49 7.43 -3.95
CA ALA A 87 8.60 8.37 -4.15
C ALA A 87 9.98 7.72 -3.94
N ARG A 88 10.05 6.60 -3.23
CA ARG A 88 11.28 5.84 -2.93
C ARG A 88 11.52 4.66 -3.85
N GLN A 89 10.53 4.29 -4.67
CA GLN A 89 10.63 3.14 -5.57
C GLN A 89 11.34 3.56 -6.87
N GLU A 90 12.26 2.72 -7.32
CA GLU A 90 12.88 2.87 -8.62
C GLU A 90 11.97 2.35 -9.73
N THR A 91 11.95 3.03 -10.88
CA THR A 91 11.28 2.51 -12.07
C THR A 91 12.18 1.44 -12.70
N PRO A 92 11.75 0.17 -12.77
CA PRO A 92 12.56 -0.86 -13.41
C PRO A 92 12.66 -0.55 -14.91
N THR A 93 13.84 -0.82 -15.48
CA THR A 93 14.09 -0.74 -16.92
C THR A 93 14.18 -2.16 -17.50
N PRO A 94 14.09 -2.33 -18.85
CA PRO A 94 14.31 -3.63 -19.47
C PRO A 94 15.65 -4.27 -19.08
N GLU A 95 16.70 -3.47 -18.93
CA GLU A 95 18.05 -3.92 -18.55
C GLU A 95 18.09 -4.42 -17.10
N THR A 96 17.51 -3.66 -16.17
CA THR A 96 17.42 -4.08 -14.75
C THR A 96 16.54 -5.31 -14.60
N PHE A 97 15.52 -5.45 -15.46
CA PHE A 97 14.66 -6.63 -15.47
C PHE A 97 15.35 -7.86 -16.06
N ALA A 98 16.17 -7.69 -17.12
CA ALA A 98 16.96 -8.77 -17.71
C ALA A 98 18.05 -9.29 -16.76
N ALA A 99 18.59 -8.42 -15.91
CA ALA A 99 19.56 -8.76 -14.87
C ALA A 99 18.92 -9.26 -13.55
N PHE A 100 17.58 -9.40 -13.51
CA PHE A 100 16.87 -9.78 -12.31
C PHE A 100 17.17 -11.23 -11.89
N ASP A 101 17.66 -11.40 -10.66
CA ASP A 101 17.87 -12.68 -10.01
C ASP A 101 16.85 -12.85 -8.85
N PRO A 102 15.94 -13.81 -8.92
CA PRO A 102 14.96 -14.03 -7.85
C PRO A 102 15.57 -14.51 -6.52
N ALA A 103 16.85 -14.89 -6.49
CA ALA A 103 17.58 -15.29 -5.28
C ALA A 103 18.22 -14.09 -4.56
N THR A 104 18.39 -12.97 -5.25
CA THR A 104 18.99 -11.74 -4.69
C THR A 104 17.91 -10.72 -4.35
N PRO A 105 17.85 -10.18 -3.12
CA PRO A 105 16.82 -9.22 -2.71
C PRO A 105 16.81 -7.97 -3.62
N HIS A 106 15.72 -7.74 -4.32
CA HIS A 106 15.58 -6.55 -5.18
C HIS A 106 15.32 -5.30 -4.32
N PRO A 107 15.97 -4.15 -4.62
CA PRO A 107 15.82 -2.93 -3.84
C PRO A 107 14.37 -2.47 -3.62
N ASN A 108 13.51 -2.60 -4.63
CA ASN A 108 12.09 -2.23 -4.50
C ASN A 108 11.31 -3.14 -3.56
N ALA A 109 11.62 -4.45 -3.53
CA ALA A 109 11.02 -5.39 -2.59
C ALA A 109 11.48 -5.09 -1.16
N LEU A 110 12.76 -4.82 -0.95
CA LEU A 110 13.29 -4.38 0.35
C LEU A 110 12.61 -3.09 0.83
N ARG A 111 12.48 -2.08 -0.03
CA ARG A 111 11.79 -0.82 0.30
C ARG A 111 10.32 -1.03 0.65
N TRP A 112 9.65 -1.96 -0.02
CA TRP A 112 8.27 -2.33 0.30
C TRP A 112 8.16 -2.91 1.72
N PHE A 113 8.94 -3.93 2.06
CA PHE A 113 8.88 -4.54 3.37
C PHE A 113 9.42 -3.63 4.47
N ALA A 114 10.45 -2.82 4.21
CA ALA A 114 10.92 -1.79 5.14
C ALA A 114 9.83 -0.72 5.40
N HIS A 115 9.06 -0.35 4.38
CA HIS A 115 7.93 0.55 4.54
C HIS A 115 6.83 -0.08 5.40
N VAL A 116 6.48 -1.34 5.17
CA VAL A 116 5.49 -2.05 6.00
C VAL A 116 5.96 -2.13 7.45
N ALA A 117 7.23 -2.48 7.70
CA ALA A 117 7.81 -2.54 9.05
C ALA A 117 7.78 -1.18 9.75
N ALA A 118 8.10 -0.09 9.04
CA ALA A 118 8.06 1.27 9.59
C ALA A 118 6.64 1.76 9.93
N HIS A 119 5.60 1.08 9.43
CA HIS A 119 4.18 1.41 9.61
C HIS A 119 3.37 0.19 10.06
N GLU A 120 4.02 -0.68 10.83
CA GLU A 120 3.48 -1.97 11.25
C GLU A 120 2.09 -1.87 11.86
N ASP A 121 1.90 -0.98 12.85
CA ASP A 121 0.62 -0.82 13.54
C ASP A 121 -0.54 -0.54 12.57
N PHE A 122 -0.29 0.26 11.53
CA PHE A 122 -1.29 0.52 10.50
C PHE A 122 -1.61 -0.72 9.67
N TYR A 123 -0.57 -1.39 9.14
CA TYR A 123 -0.78 -2.59 8.31
C TYR A 123 -1.36 -3.75 9.11
N ALA A 124 -0.95 -3.92 10.37
CA ALA A 124 -1.52 -4.92 11.25
C ALA A 124 -3.01 -4.63 11.53
N ALA A 125 -3.37 -3.37 11.81
CA ALA A 125 -4.78 -2.99 12.02
C ALA A 125 -5.66 -3.24 10.78
N VAL A 126 -5.13 -3.02 9.56
CA VAL A 126 -5.86 -3.27 8.31
C VAL A 126 -5.93 -4.75 7.96
N LEU A 127 -4.80 -5.46 8.03
CA LEU A 127 -4.64 -6.77 7.40
C LEU A 127 -4.70 -7.94 8.40
N VAL A 128 -4.37 -7.74 9.68
CA VAL A 128 -4.24 -8.83 10.67
C VAL A 128 -5.36 -8.79 11.70
N THR A 129 -5.46 -7.71 12.46
CA THR A 129 -6.44 -7.61 13.56
C THR A 129 -7.85 -7.30 13.07
N GLY A 130 -7.98 -6.79 11.84
CA GLY A 130 -9.26 -6.43 11.24
C GLY A 130 -9.87 -5.12 11.76
N GLU A 131 -9.19 -4.39 12.65
CA GLU A 131 -9.69 -3.13 13.21
C GLU A 131 -9.96 -2.07 12.14
N LEU A 132 -9.17 -2.09 11.06
CA LEU A 132 -9.31 -1.24 9.90
C LEU A 132 -9.59 -2.04 8.61
N ALA A 133 -10.15 -3.25 8.70
CA ALA A 133 -10.42 -4.13 7.54
C ALA A 133 -11.25 -3.46 6.43
N ALA A 134 -12.16 -2.53 6.79
CA ALA A 134 -12.93 -1.76 5.82
C ALA A 134 -12.06 -0.97 4.81
N PHE A 135 -10.78 -0.73 5.12
CA PHE A 135 -9.84 -0.01 4.25
C PHE A 135 -8.94 -0.95 3.42
N GLU A 136 -9.04 -2.27 3.58
CA GLU A 136 -8.23 -3.22 2.81
C GLU A 136 -8.45 -3.05 1.30
N GLY A 137 -9.70 -2.90 0.88
CA GLY A 137 -10.05 -2.63 -0.52
C GLY A 137 -9.46 -1.33 -1.05
N GLU A 138 -9.40 -0.28 -0.23
CA GLU A 138 -8.77 1.00 -0.61
C GLU A 138 -7.24 0.85 -0.74
N VAL A 139 -6.60 0.08 0.15
CA VAL A 139 -5.17 -0.27 0.02
C VAL A 139 -4.91 -1.02 -1.27
N ALA A 140 -5.71 -2.05 -1.55
CA ALA A 140 -5.59 -2.85 -2.77
C ALA A 140 -5.78 -1.99 -4.03
N ALA A 141 -6.81 -1.14 -4.06
CA ALA A 141 -7.08 -0.25 -5.19
C ALA A 141 -5.92 0.73 -5.47
N LEU A 142 -5.33 1.31 -4.43
CA LEU A 142 -4.19 2.22 -4.57
C LEU A 142 -2.92 1.50 -5.06
N VAL A 143 -2.64 0.30 -4.55
CA VAL A 143 -1.51 -0.53 -5.00
C VAL A 143 -1.72 -0.97 -6.45
N THR A 144 -2.94 -1.40 -6.81
CA THR A 144 -3.32 -1.77 -8.18
C THR A 144 -3.13 -0.60 -9.14
N GLY A 145 -3.69 0.57 -8.83
CA GLY A 145 -3.57 1.76 -9.67
C GLY A 145 -2.11 2.20 -9.89
N TRP A 146 -1.28 2.04 -8.87
CA TRP A 146 0.16 2.28 -8.99
C TRP A 146 0.85 1.26 -9.91
N ALA A 147 0.55 -0.04 -9.79
CA ALA A 147 1.08 -1.09 -10.67
C ALA A 147 0.67 -0.85 -12.12
N GLU A 148 -0.60 -0.52 -12.37
CA GLU A 148 -1.11 -0.17 -13.70
C GLU A 148 -0.37 1.03 -14.32
N GLN A 149 -0.14 2.07 -13.53
CA GLN A 149 0.59 3.24 -14.03
C GLN A 149 2.03 2.86 -14.42
N ARG A 150 2.74 2.07 -13.60
CA ARG A 150 4.12 1.61 -13.91
C ARG A 150 4.17 0.78 -15.19
N LEU A 151 3.17 -0.06 -15.44
CA LEU A 151 3.11 -0.86 -16.65
C LEU A 151 2.76 -0.03 -17.89
N ARG A 152 1.98 1.05 -17.74
CA ARG A 152 1.76 2.02 -18.84
C ARG A 152 3.04 2.80 -19.20
N GLU A 153 3.88 3.07 -18.20
CA GLU A 153 5.16 3.76 -18.37
C GLU A 153 6.31 2.82 -18.82
N TRP A 154 6.03 1.51 -18.96
CA TRP A 154 7.03 0.54 -19.37
C TRP A 154 7.52 0.82 -20.82
N PRO A 155 8.85 0.93 -21.06
CA PRO A 155 9.38 1.44 -22.31
C PRO A 155 9.36 0.44 -23.48
N ALA A 156 8.91 -0.80 -23.24
CA ALA A 156 8.87 -1.85 -24.25
C ALA A 156 7.45 -2.41 -24.40
N PRO A 157 7.05 -2.95 -25.58
CA PRO A 157 5.74 -3.54 -25.76
C PRO A 157 5.59 -4.81 -24.89
N LEU A 158 4.60 -4.80 -24.00
CA LEU A 158 4.23 -5.97 -23.21
C LEU A 158 3.34 -6.90 -24.05
N ARG A 159 3.58 -8.20 -23.94
CA ARG A 159 2.75 -9.25 -24.55
C ARG A 159 2.27 -10.22 -23.48
N PRO A 160 1.34 -9.79 -22.61
CA PRO A 160 0.86 -10.63 -21.52
C PRO A 160 0.05 -11.82 -22.05
N ALA A 161 0.28 -12.99 -21.48
CA ALA A 161 -0.48 -14.21 -21.80
C ALA A 161 -1.91 -14.20 -21.18
N LEU A 162 -2.14 -13.34 -20.18
CA LEU A 162 -3.43 -13.15 -19.50
C LEU A 162 -3.80 -11.66 -19.51
N PRO A 163 -5.08 -11.30 -19.32
CA PRO A 163 -5.46 -9.89 -19.15
C PRO A 163 -4.61 -9.19 -18.08
N LEU A 164 -4.05 -8.03 -18.44
CA LEU A 164 -3.12 -7.31 -17.56
C LEU A 164 -3.75 -6.96 -16.20
N SER A 165 -5.04 -6.60 -16.21
CA SER A 165 -5.81 -6.35 -14.98
C SER A 165 -5.87 -7.56 -14.04
N ALA A 166 -6.00 -8.78 -14.60
CA ALA A 166 -5.99 -10.02 -13.81
C ALA A 166 -4.61 -10.29 -13.19
N LEU A 167 -3.53 -10.07 -13.97
CA LEU A 167 -2.17 -10.22 -13.45
C LEU A 167 -1.86 -9.23 -12.33
N ILE A 168 -2.29 -7.97 -12.47
CA ILE A 168 -2.12 -6.93 -11.46
C ILE A 168 -2.93 -7.28 -10.20
N ALA A 169 -4.20 -7.67 -10.35
CA ALA A 169 -5.05 -8.04 -9.22
C ALA A 169 -4.47 -9.23 -8.44
N ALA A 170 -4.02 -10.28 -9.15
CA ALA A 170 -3.38 -11.44 -8.53
C ALA A 170 -2.09 -11.07 -7.79
N SER A 171 -1.22 -10.25 -8.41
CA SER A 171 0.02 -9.77 -7.78
C SER A 171 -0.25 -8.92 -6.54
N THR A 172 -1.27 -8.04 -6.60
CA THR A 172 -1.67 -7.22 -5.45
C THR A 172 -2.17 -8.09 -4.30
N ALA A 173 -3.07 -9.03 -4.58
CA ALA A 173 -3.59 -9.96 -3.57
C ALA A 173 -2.48 -10.82 -2.94
N GLN A 174 -1.55 -11.34 -3.75
CA GLN A 174 -0.38 -12.06 -3.29
C GLN A 174 0.48 -11.22 -2.34
N ASN A 175 0.77 -9.97 -2.71
CA ASN A 175 1.59 -9.07 -1.89
C ASN A 175 0.92 -8.75 -0.55
N LEU A 176 -0.37 -8.43 -0.52
CA LEU A 176 -1.10 -8.15 0.71
C LEU A 176 -1.24 -9.41 1.58
N GLY A 177 -1.48 -10.58 0.97
CA GLY A 177 -1.49 -11.87 1.65
C GLY A 177 -0.16 -12.19 2.30
N LEU A 178 0.96 -11.92 1.61
CA LEU A 178 2.31 -12.14 2.14
C LEU A 178 2.64 -11.19 3.30
N VAL A 179 2.22 -9.93 3.22
CA VAL A 179 2.35 -8.96 4.32
C VAL A 179 1.54 -9.41 5.53
N ARG A 180 0.28 -9.82 5.33
CA ARG A 180 -0.58 -10.35 6.40
C ARG A 180 0.07 -11.53 7.11
N TRP A 181 0.57 -12.50 6.34
CA TRP A 181 1.28 -13.66 6.88
C TRP A 181 2.52 -13.23 7.66
N TRP A 182 3.37 -12.38 7.10
CA TRP A 182 4.61 -11.92 7.73
C TRP A 182 4.37 -11.23 9.08
N LEU A 183 3.38 -10.32 9.14
CA LEU A 183 3.04 -9.61 10.38
C LEU A 183 2.46 -10.52 11.47
N SER A 184 2.01 -11.73 11.10
CA SER A 184 1.49 -12.74 12.04
C SER A 184 2.54 -13.73 12.53
N GLN A 185 3.80 -13.63 12.05
CA GLN A 185 4.84 -14.57 12.44
C GLN A 185 5.58 -14.14 13.72
N ASP A 186 6.02 -15.14 14.50
CA ASP A 186 6.92 -14.95 15.65
C ASP A 186 7.82 -16.21 15.78
N PRO A 187 9.15 -16.12 15.56
CA PRO A 187 9.90 -14.95 15.08
C PRO A 187 9.57 -14.62 13.61
N ARG A 188 9.71 -13.34 13.27
CA ARG A 188 9.48 -12.86 11.90
C ARG A 188 10.69 -13.09 11.00
N PRO A 189 10.48 -13.50 9.73
CA PRO A 189 11.50 -13.43 8.69
C PRO A 189 12.06 -12.01 8.52
N THR A 190 13.33 -11.91 8.14
CA THR A 190 14.01 -10.64 7.85
C THR A 190 13.43 -9.96 6.59
N LEU A 191 13.77 -8.68 6.39
CA LEU A 191 13.35 -7.95 5.19
C LEU A 191 13.91 -8.57 3.91
N GLU A 192 15.14 -9.09 3.97
CA GLU A 192 15.82 -9.77 2.87
C GLU A 192 15.11 -11.08 2.52
N GLU A 193 14.79 -11.90 3.52
CA GLU A 193 14.05 -13.15 3.33
C GLU A 193 12.67 -12.88 2.73
N MET A 194 11.97 -11.86 3.20
CA MET A 194 10.67 -11.46 2.65
C MET A 194 10.76 -10.98 1.21
N ALA A 195 11.78 -10.18 0.87
CA ALA A 195 12.02 -9.73 -0.49
C ALA A 195 12.27 -10.90 -1.44
N VAL A 196 13.13 -11.84 -1.06
CA VAL A 196 13.41 -13.06 -1.85
C VAL A 196 12.17 -13.93 -1.97
N MET A 197 11.40 -14.11 -0.89
CA MET A 197 10.17 -14.90 -0.90
C MET A 197 9.13 -14.32 -1.87
N GLN A 198 8.90 -13.01 -1.82
CA GLN A 198 8.02 -12.31 -2.75
C GLN A 198 8.45 -12.52 -4.21
N GLN A 199 9.75 -12.36 -4.49
CA GLN A 199 10.30 -12.50 -5.84
C GLN A 199 10.14 -13.94 -6.37
N LYS A 200 10.46 -14.95 -5.56
CA LYS A 200 10.27 -16.35 -5.92
C LYS A 200 8.80 -16.69 -6.21
N LEU A 201 7.87 -16.17 -5.40
CA LEU A 201 6.44 -16.34 -5.65
C LEU A 201 5.98 -15.68 -6.95
N GLN A 202 6.53 -14.51 -7.29
CA GLN A 202 6.20 -13.80 -8.53
C GLN A 202 6.79 -14.48 -9.77
N THR A 203 8.01 -15.01 -9.69
CA THR A 203 8.72 -15.57 -10.85
C THR A 203 8.43 -17.04 -11.10
N ASN A 204 8.29 -17.82 -10.05
CA ASN A 204 8.17 -19.29 -10.18
C ASN A 204 6.73 -19.78 -9.96
N GLY A 205 5.88 -18.97 -9.30
CA GLY A 205 4.57 -19.42 -8.85
C GLY A 205 4.65 -20.46 -7.72
N ILE A 206 3.49 -20.94 -7.28
CA ILE A 206 3.40 -21.84 -6.11
C ILE A 206 3.80 -23.27 -6.44
N LEU A 207 3.37 -23.82 -7.57
CA LEU A 207 3.59 -25.23 -7.90
C LEU A 207 5.07 -25.63 -8.00
N PRO A 208 5.93 -24.89 -8.74
CA PRO A 208 7.38 -25.18 -8.76
C PRO A 208 8.03 -25.04 -7.38
N LEU A 209 7.58 -24.11 -6.53
CA LEU A 209 8.11 -23.93 -5.17
C LEU A 209 7.73 -25.06 -4.23
N LEU A 210 6.63 -25.77 -4.51
CA LEU A 210 6.25 -27.01 -3.83
C LEU A 210 6.98 -28.24 -4.36
N GLY A 211 7.84 -28.11 -5.39
CA GLY A 211 8.47 -29.25 -6.05
C GLY A 211 7.52 -30.06 -6.96
N LEU A 212 6.31 -29.52 -7.25
CA LEU A 212 5.23 -30.22 -7.97
C LEU A 212 5.14 -29.84 -9.46
N GLY A 213 6.13 -29.24 -10.06
CA GLY A 213 6.05 -28.87 -11.47
C GLY A 213 7.40 -28.55 -12.09
N LYS A 214 7.60 -28.95 -13.34
CA LYS A 214 8.60 -28.32 -14.20
C LYS A 214 7.93 -27.13 -14.87
N ALA A 215 8.58 -25.97 -14.87
CA ALA A 215 8.10 -24.74 -15.53
C ALA A 215 7.77 -24.92 -17.04
N GLU A 216 8.18 -26.03 -17.65
CA GLU A 216 7.93 -26.40 -19.04
C GLU A 216 6.51 -26.92 -19.33
N ARG A 217 5.74 -27.35 -18.30
CA ARG A 217 4.37 -27.90 -18.55
C ARG A 217 3.27 -26.86 -18.69
N LEU A 218 3.56 -25.60 -18.44
CA LEU A 218 2.55 -24.53 -18.55
C LEU A 218 2.51 -23.84 -19.93
N ARG A 219 3.21 -24.39 -20.93
CA ARG A 219 3.16 -23.85 -22.33
C ARG A 219 1.95 -24.33 -23.13
N GLY A 220 0.98 -24.99 -22.53
CA GLY A 220 -0.15 -25.65 -23.19
C GLY A 220 -1.54 -25.19 -22.73
N TRP A 221 -1.70 -23.99 -22.17
CA TRP A 221 -3.02 -23.41 -21.87
C TRP A 221 -3.24 -22.14 -22.66
#